data_caac2d70555499dab9516850547c48c9
#
_entry.id   caac2d70555499dab9516850547c48c9
#
_cell.length_a   1.000
_cell.length_b   1.000
_cell.length_c   1.000
_cell.angle_alpha   90.00
_cell.angle_beta   90.00
_cell.angle_gamma   90.00
#
_symmetry.space_group_name_H-M   'P 1'
#
loop_
_entity.id
_entity.type
_entity.pdbx_description
1 polymer ?
#
loop_
_entity_poly.entity_id
_entity_poly.type
_entity_poly.pdbx_seq_one_letter_code
_entity_poly.pdbx_strand_id
1 'polypeptide(L)'
;MDTLIERKKRFTPRRIYGGAGVLFILVFVFYFIFRDTGSSMTIDKSRITIATVTENEFNDYVRVIGQVLPSRMIYLDAIEGGRVEERLHEEGAMVKKGDVILRLSNPLLNIGIMQSEADLAYQENELRNTRISMEQERLSLKQDRIGIQKEFIIKKRRYGQYKRLMEGQLIAREDYLQATEEYEAVKEQLSVLDERIRQDSLFRLTQISSLDENIMNMKRSLALVRERLENLKVKAPIDGQVGNLEAQIGQSISAGEHIGQIITADLKVQALIDEHYQFSIEELKKILAQAKKR
;
A
#
# COMPACT_ATOMS: atom_id res chain seq x y z
N MET A 1 52.23 -28.26 143.14
CA MET A 1 51.33 -29.27 142.66
C MET A 1 50.81 -28.84 141.30
N ASP A 2 51.39 -29.48 140.40
CA ASP A 2 51.10 -29.20 138.94
C ASP A 2 49.91 -30.03 138.44
N THR A 3 48.93 -29.37 137.74
CA THR A 3 47.96 -30.04 137.04
C THR A 3 48.12 -29.68 135.52
N LEU A 4 48.40 -30.67 134.77
CA LEU A 4 48.54 -30.66 133.29
C LEU A 4 47.21 -30.31 132.63
N ILE A 5 47.14 -29.24 131.76
CA ILE A 5 46.01 -28.86 130.94
C ILE A 5 46.15 -29.59 129.59
N GLU A 6 45.20 -30.55 129.28
CA GLU A 6 45.10 -31.22 127.96
C GLU A 6 44.65 -30.23 126.91
N ARG A 7 45.45 -30.07 125.81
CA ARG A 7 45.04 -29.33 124.58
C ARG A 7 44.10 -30.16 123.77
N LYS A 8 42.82 -29.69 123.56
CA LYS A 8 41.89 -30.24 122.65
C LYS A 8 42.38 -30.14 121.16
N LYS A 9 42.58 -31.21 120.48
CA LYS A 9 42.82 -31.24 119.03
C LYS A 9 41.61 -30.72 118.30
N ARG A 10 41.74 -29.55 117.60
CA ARG A 10 40.63 -28.83 116.89
C ARG A 10 40.14 -29.45 115.56
N PHE A 11 40.85 -30.42 114.99
CA PHE A 11 40.44 -31.03 113.77
C PHE A 11 40.63 -32.55 113.80
N THR A 12 39.52 -33.27 113.66
CA THR A 12 39.54 -34.72 113.46
C THR A 12 39.85 -35.03 111.99
N PRO A 13 40.68 -36.04 111.68
CA PRO A 13 41.05 -36.36 110.24
C PRO A 13 39.88 -36.58 109.36
N ARG A 14 38.79 -37.03 109.89
CA ARG A 14 37.54 -37.31 109.15
C ARG A 14 36.91 -36.02 108.49
N ARG A 15 37.10 -34.83 109.19
CA ARG A 15 36.60 -33.51 108.66
C ARG A 15 37.52 -32.96 107.58
N ILE A 16 38.85 -33.28 107.64
CA ILE A 16 39.83 -32.84 106.64
C ILE A 16 39.56 -33.60 105.31
N TYR A 17 39.36 -34.92 105.44
CA TYR A 17 39.04 -35.71 104.23
C TYR A 17 37.67 -35.34 103.56
N GLY A 18 36.69 -34.96 104.42
CA GLY A 18 35.37 -34.48 103.92
C GLY A 18 35.51 -33.12 103.22
N GLY A 19 36.31 -32.20 103.79
CA GLY A 19 36.59 -30.90 103.16
C GLY A 19 37.40 -31.03 101.87
N ALA A 20 38.41 -31.91 101.85
CA ALA A 20 39.19 -32.22 100.63
C ALA A 20 38.31 -32.81 99.53
N GLY A 21 37.36 -33.70 99.89
CA GLY A 21 36.44 -34.28 98.98
C GLY A 21 35.47 -33.26 98.31
N VAL A 22 34.98 -32.32 99.13
CA VAL A 22 34.11 -31.24 98.61
C VAL A 22 34.89 -30.29 97.73
N LEU A 23 36.14 -29.95 98.13
CA LEU A 23 36.99 -29.10 97.32
C LEU A 23 37.36 -29.78 95.95
N PHE A 24 37.58 -31.09 95.95
CA PHE A 24 37.84 -31.83 94.73
C PHE A 24 36.63 -31.84 93.81
N ILE A 25 35.45 -32.04 94.38
CA ILE A 25 34.20 -32.01 93.61
C ILE A 25 33.99 -30.61 93.03
N LEU A 26 34.22 -29.53 93.82
CA LEU A 26 34.07 -28.17 93.29
C LEU A 26 35.07 -27.85 92.18
N VAL A 27 36.34 -28.31 92.32
CA VAL A 27 37.37 -28.13 91.30
C VAL A 27 36.99 -28.96 90.07
N PHE A 28 36.41 -30.17 90.23
CA PHE A 28 36.01 -31.03 89.17
C PHE A 28 34.80 -30.41 88.40
N VAL A 29 33.81 -29.90 89.14
CA VAL A 29 32.66 -29.22 88.55
C VAL A 29 33.09 -27.92 87.84
N PHE A 30 34.01 -27.14 88.46
CA PHE A 30 34.56 -25.96 87.86
C PHE A 30 35.34 -26.29 86.57
N TYR A 31 36.15 -27.36 86.59
CA TYR A 31 36.84 -27.81 85.38
C TYR A 31 35.86 -28.25 84.24
N PHE A 32 34.73 -28.86 84.61
CA PHE A 32 33.74 -29.31 83.62
C PHE A 32 32.91 -28.17 83.04
N ILE A 33 32.62 -27.17 83.89
CA ILE A 33 31.86 -25.94 83.47
C ILE A 33 32.75 -25.05 82.61
N PHE A 34 34.04 -24.92 82.92
CA PHE A 34 34.94 -24.08 82.15
C PHE A 34 35.73 -24.81 81.07
N ARG A 35 35.44 -26.10 80.92
CA ARG A 35 35.97 -26.82 79.77
C ARG A 35 35.25 -26.35 78.51
N ASP A 36 35.89 -25.43 77.80
CA ASP A 36 35.48 -24.87 76.56
C ASP A 36 35.24 -26.07 75.52
N THR A 37 34.00 -26.45 75.42
CA THR A 37 33.57 -27.38 74.32
C THR A 37 33.51 -26.54 73.07
N GLY A 38 34.63 -26.08 72.60
CA GLY A 38 34.76 -25.53 71.27
C GLY A 38 34.25 -26.57 70.24
N SER A 39 33.04 -26.35 69.78
CA SER A 39 32.53 -27.11 68.66
C SER A 39 33.40 -26.82 67.41
N SER A 40 34.40 -27.63 67.22
CA SER A 40 35.22 -27.58 66.01
C SER A 40 34.37 -28.15 64.85
N MET A 41 33.73 -27.28 64.07
CA MET A 41 33.11 -27.63 62.82
C MET A 41 34.19 -27.96 61.80
N THR A 42 34.41 -29.19 61.51
CA THR A 42 35.34 -29.61 60.47
C THR A 42 34.67 -29.40 59.13
N ILE A 43 35.00 -28.28 58.49
CA ILE A 43 34.50 -27.98 57.17
C ILE A 43 35.39 -28.66 56.16
N ASP A 44 34.79 -29.59 55.44
CA ASP A 44 35.45 -30.35 54.37
C ASP A 44 35.85 -29.35 53.24
N LYS A 45 37.15 -29.16 53.05
CA LYS A 45 37.71 -28.20 52.07
C LYS A 45 37.27 -28.52 50.65
N SER A 46 36.86 -29.78 50.38
CA SER A 46 36.36 -30.20 49.07
C SER A 46 34.97 -29.65 48.71
N ARG A 47 34.23 -29.18 49.74
CA ARG A 47 32.88 -28.61 49.58
C ARG A 47 32.82 -27.07 49.62
N ILE A 48 33.97 -26.41 49.76
CA ILE A 48 34.05 -24.96 49.82
C ILE A 48 34.83 -24.49 48.60
N THR A 49 34.18 -23.66 47.80
CA THR A 49 34.84 -22.90 46.74
C THR A 49 35.36 -21.60 47.31
N ILE A 50 36.69 -21.46 47.39
CA ILE A 50 37.32 -20.21 47.80
C ILE A 50 37.50 -19.37 46.51
N ALA A 51 36.82 -18.24 46.44
CA ALA A 51 36.98 -17.31 45.33
C ALA A 51 37.49 -15.98 45.86
N THR A 52 38.43 -15.40 45.15
CA THR A 52 38.90 -14.05 45.43
C THR A 52 37.87 -13.03 44.91
N VAL A 53 37.43 -12.11 45.76
CA VAL A 53 36.53 -11.03 45.33
C VAL A 53 37.38 -10.05 44.50
N THR A 54 37.02 -9.95 43.22
CA THR A 54 37.61 -8.98 42.31
C THR A 54 36.53 -7.97 41.93
N GLU A 55 36.88 -6.69 41.85
CA GLU A 55 36.00 -5.65 41.35
C GLU A 55 36.06 -5.66 39.82
N ASN A 56 35.01 -6.19 39.20
CA ASN A 56 34.84 -6.24 37.75
C ASN A 56 33.41 -5.84 37.39
N GLU A 57 33.18 -5.47 36.10
CA GLU A 57 31.82 -5.23 35.60
C GLU A 57 30.98 -6.52 35.77
N PHE A 58 29.87 -6.39 36.48
CA PHE A 58 28.90 -7.49 36.62
C PHE A 58 27.99 -7.48 35.42
N ASN A 59 28.14 -8.46 34.55
CA ASN A 59 27.27 -8.66 33.40
C ASN A 59 26.21 -9.70 33.73
N ASP A 60 24.98 -9.26 33.91
CA ASP A 60 23.83 -10.15 34.04
C ASP A 60 23.24 -10.46 32.65
N TYR A 61 23.16 -11.73 32.33
CA TYR A 61 22.69 -12.17 31.01
C TYR A 61 21.34 -12.83 31.16
N VAL A 62 20.33 -12.21 30.54
CA VAL A 62 19.01 -12.83 30.38
C VAL A 62 18.97 -13.58 29.05
N ARG A 63 18.77 -14.88 29.13
CA ARG A 63 18.60 -15.72 27.93
C ARG A 63 17.19 -15.56 27.38
N VAL A 64 17.08 -14.96 26.20
CA VAL A 64 15.80 -14.74 25.51
C VAL A 64 15.76 -15.58 24.25
N ILE A 65 14.63 -16.24 24.03
CA ILE A 65 14.37 -17.00 22.78
C ILE A 65 13.77 -16.00 21.79
N GLY A 66 14.46 -15.79 20.67
CA GLY A 66 13.99 -14.97 19.57
C GLY A 66 13.67 -15.81 18.34
N GLN A 67 12.63 -15.37 17.58
CA GLN A 67 12.31 -15.90 16.26
C GLN A 67 12.80 -14.93 15.21
N VAL A 68 13.45 -15.46 14.16
CA VAL A 68 13.83 -14.69 12.98
C VAL A 68 12.64 -14.67 12.04
N LEU A 69 12.15 -13.48 11.75
CA LEU A 69 11.02 -13.25 10.85
C LEU A 69 11.44 -12.31 9.73
N PRO A 70 10.83 -12.41 8.54
CA PRO A 70 11.04 -11.41 7.50
C PRO A 70 10.58 -10.03 7.98
N SER A 71 11.30 -8.99 7.58
CA SER A 71 10.99 -7.61 7.95
C SER A 71 9.64 -7.17 7.38
N ARG A 72 9.36 -7.54 6.14
CA ARG A 72 8.07 -7.31 5.47
C ARG A 72 7.63 -8.57 4.74
N MET A 73 6.34 -8.79 4.74
CA MET A 73 5.65 -9.85 4.02
C MET A 73 4.47 -9.17 3.31
N ILE A 74 4.36 -9.35 2.01
CA ILE A 74 3.27 -8.80 1.20
C ILE A 74 2.50 -9.95 0.60
N TYR A 75 1.22 -9.96 0.84
CA TYR A 75 0.32 -10.94 0.26
C TYR A 75 0.05 -10.61 -1.22
N LEU A 76 -0.07 -11.64 -2.01
CA LEU A 76 -0.42 -11.59 -3.41
C LEU A 76 -1.84 -12.12 -3.56
N ASP A 77 -2.77 -11.22 -3.85
CA ASP A 77 -4.15 -11.55 -4.10
C ASP A 77 -4.47 -11.34 -5.60
N ALA A 78 -5.36 -12.16 -6.15
CA ALA A 78 -5.81 -12.00 -7.52
C ALA A 78 -6.67 -10.74 -7.65
N ILE A 79 -6.22 -9.76 -8.44
CA ILE A 79 -7.04 -8.58 -8.75
C ILE A 79 -8.21 -8.97 -9.66
N GLU A 80 -7.95 -9.84 -10.65
CA GLU A 80 -8.94 -10.38 -11.58
C GLU A 80 -9.01 -11.90 -11.46
N GLY A 81 -10.21 -12.45 -11.56
CA GLY A 81 -10.43 -13.89 -11.57
C GLY A 81 -10.08 -14.52 -12.93
N GLY A 82 -9.56 -15.74 -12.87
CA GLY A 82 -9.20 -16.50 -14.05
C GLY A 82 -8.67 -17.88 -13.71
N ARG A 83 -8.36 -18.66 -14.76
CA ARG A 83 -7.70 -19.96 -14.62
C ARG A 83 -6.19 -19.77 -14.70
N VAL A 84 -5.44 -20.37 -13.80
CA VAL A 84 -3.96 -20.38 -13.85
C VAL A 84 -3.50 -21.10 -15.12
N GLU A 85 -2.89 -20.35 -16.01
CA GLU A 85 -2.35 -20.85 -17.29
C GLU A 85 -0.90 -21.28 -17.12
N GLU A 86 -0.10 -20.46 -16.44
CA GLU A 86 1.33 -20.64 -16.34
C GLU A 86 1.85 -20.07 -15.00
N ARG A 87 2.81 -20.78 -14.40
CA ARG A 87 3.63 -20.29 -13.29
C ARG A 87 5.03 -20.01 -13.82
N LEU A 88 5.47 -18.75 -13.78
CA LEU A 88 6.79 -18.33 -14.28
C LEU A 88 7.85 -18.40 -13.18
N HIS A 89 7.45 -18.28 -11.92
CA HIS A 89 8.33 -18.37 -10.77
C HIS A 89 7.78 -19.37 -9.74
N GLU A 90 8.66 -20.22 -9.23
CA GLU A 90 8.36 -21.20 -8.20
C GLU A 90 8.58 -20.60 -6.79
N GLU A 91 8.10 -21.31 -5.77
CA GLU A 91 8.39 -20.99 -4.38
C GLU A 91 9.90 -20.95 -4.12
N GLY A 92 10.35 -19.95 -3.40
CA GLY A 92 11.77 -19.73 -3.12
C GLY A 92 12.52 -18.94 -4.18
N ALA A 93 11.93 -18.66 -5.35
CA ALA A 93 12.56 -17.85 -6.40
C ALA A 93 12.73 -16.39 -5.99
N MET A 94 13.85 -15.78 -6.36
CA MET A 94 14.07 -14.34 -6.19
C MET A 94 13.43 -13.59 -7.35
N VAL A 95 12.61 -12.58 -7.04
CA VAL A 95 11.89 -11.77 -8.01
C VAL A 95 12.15 -10.29 -7.76
N LYS A 96 12.09 -9.50 -8.82
CA LYS A 96 12.14 -8.03 -8.77
C LYS A 96 10.74 -7.46 -8.91
N LYS A 97 10.56 -6.24 -8.43
CA LYS A 97 9.32 -5.50 -8.60
C LYS A 97 8.92 -5.43 -10.08
N GLY A 98 7.72 -5.91 -10.40
CA GLY A 98 7.16 -5.96 -11.74
C GLY A 98 7.33 -7.30 -12.46
N ASP A 99 8.16 -8.23 -11.96
CA ASP A 99 8.28 -9.57 -12.53
C ASP A 99 6.94 -10.31 -12.42
N VAL A 100 6.57 -11.01 -13.48
CA VAL A 100 5.32 -11.79 -13.55
C VAL A 100 5.56 -13.14 -12.85
N ILE A 101 4.83 -13.39 -11.78
CA ILE A 101 4.92 -14.64 -11.00
C ILE A 101 4.08 -15.74 -11.64
N LEU A 102 2.83 -15.41 -11.94
CA LEU A 102 1.92 -16.32 -12.63
C LEU A 102 1.01 -15.55 -13.60
N ARG A 103 0.49 -16.26 -14.58
CA ARG A 103 -0.44 -15.76 -15.59
C ARG A 103 -1.78 -16.47 -15.44
N LEU A 104 -2.84 -15.66 -15.36
CA LEU A 104 -4.22 -16.12 -15.41
C LEU A 104 -4.78 -15.99 -16.82
N SER A 105 -5.68 -16.86 -17.19
CA SER A 105 -6.46 -16.79 -18.44
C SER A 105 -7.94 -16.58 -18.11
N ASN A 106 -8.56 -15.59 -18.78
CA ASN A 106 -9.97 -15.31 -18.65
C ASN A 106 -10.57 -15.07 -20.04
N PRO A 107 -11.18 -16.11 -20.67
CA PRO A 107 -11.77 -16.00 -22.00
C PRO A 107 -12.90 -14.97 -22.10
N LEU A 108 -13.70 -14.78 -21.03
CA LEU A 108 -14.79 -13.81 -21.01
C LEU A 108 -14.27 -12.39 -21.08
N LEU A 109 -13.16 -12.09 -20.40
CA LEU A 109 -12.52 -10.78 -20.46
C LEU A 109 -11.96 -10.50 -21.86
N ASN A 110 -11.36 -11.50 -22.51
CA ASN A 110 -10.89 -11.38 -23.89
C ASN A 110 -12.03 -11.08 -24.87
N ILE A 111 -13.17 -11.79 -24.75
CA ILE A 111 -14.37 -11.51 -25.55
C ILE A 111 -14.86 -10.09 -25.29
N GLY A 112 -14.90 -9.63 -24.03
CA GLY A 112 -15.30 -8.28 -23.67
C GLY A 112 -14.40 -7.19 -24.29
N ILE A 113 -13.09 -7.43 -24.40
CA ILE A 113 -12.17 -6.52 -25.09
C ILE A 113 -12.48 -6.48 -26.58
N MET A 114 -12.59 -7.63 -27.24
CA MET A 114 -12.91 -7.70 -28.67
C MET A 114 -14.23 -6.99 -28.99
N GLN A 115 -15.25 -7.15 -28.16
CA GLN A 115 -16.51 -6.44 -28.28
C GLN A 115 -16.34 -4.92 -28.16
N SER A 116 -15.63 -4.47 -27.14
CA SER A 116 -15.38 -3.04 -26.92
C SER A 116 -14.55 -2.41 -28.05
N GLU A 117 -13.61 -3.15 -28.63
CA GLU A 117 -12.83 -2.71 -29.79
C GLU A 117 -13.70 -2.62 -31.06
N ALA A 118 -14.59 -3.60 -31.26
CA ALA A 118 -15.52 -3.58 -32.37
C ALA A 118 -16.52 -2.40 -32.28
N ASP A 119 -17.07 -2.16 -31.10
CA ASP A 119 -17.99 -1.05 -30.84
C ASP A 119 -17.29 0.31 -31.04
N LEU A 120 -16.04 0.46 -30.59
CA LEU A 120 -15.25 1.65 -30.84
C LEU A 120 -14.99 1.87 -32.32
N ALA A 121 -14.60 0.82 -33.05
CA ALA A 121 -14.35 0.90 -34.49
C ALA A 121 -15.65 1.28 -35.27
N TYR A 122 -16.79 0.73 -34.87
CA TYR A 122 -18.09 1.10 -35.41
C TYR A 122 -18.38 2.58 -35.22
N GLN A 123 -18.19 3.09 -34.01
CA GLN A 123 -18.44 4.51 -33.66
C GLN A 123 -17.49 5.46 -34.38
N GLU A 124 -16.21 5.08 -34.54
CA GLU A 124 -15.25 5.87 -35.34
C GLU A 124 -15.62 5.93 -36.81
N ASN A 125 -16.16 4.83 -37.37
CA ASN A 125 -16.67 4.83 -38.73
C ASN A 125 -17.91 5.70 -38.87
N GLU A 126 -18.84 5.66 -37.91
CA GLU A 126 -20.02 6.51 -37.88
C GLU A 126 -19.68 8.00 -37.84
N LEU A 127 -18.70 8.37 -37.01
CA LEU A 127 -18.16 9.74 -36.97
C LEU A 127 -17.59 10.15 -38.35
N ARG A 128 -16.86 9.26 -38.99
CA ARG A 128 -16.29 9.52 -40.31
C ARG A 128 -17.39 9.74 -41.36
N ASN A 129 -18.41 8.88 -41.39
CA ASN A 129 -19.52 8.99 -42.30
C ASN A 129 -20.32 10.28 -42.05
N THR A 130 -20.56 10.61 -40.79
CA THR A 130 -21.22 11.86 -40.39
C THR A 130 -20.43 13.08 -40.84
N ARG A 131 -19.11 13.11 -40.68
CA ARG A 131 -18.26 14.18 -41.19
C ARG A 131 -18.31 14.36 -42.68
N ILE A 132 -18.30 13.24 -43.44
CA ILE A 132 -18.42 13.26 -44.91
C ILE A 132 -19.77 13.83 -45.35
N SER A 133 -20.88 13.35 -44.76
CA SER A 133 -22.21 13.82 -45.05
C SER A 133 -22.38 15.33 -44.74
N MET A 134 -21.87 15.78 -43.60
CA MET A 134 -21.91 17.19 -43.22
C MET A 134 -21.08 18.07 -44.16
N GLU A 135 -19.95 17.57 -44.65
CA GLU A 135 -19.12 18.32 -45.60
C GLU A 135 -19.84 18.44 -46.96
N GLN A 136 -20.52 17.38 -47.40
CA GLN A 136 -21.37 17.43 -48.62
C GLN A 136 -22.47 18.48 -48.48
N GLU A 137 -23.20 18.49 -47.35
CA GLU A 137 -24.25 19.48 -47.11
C GLU A 137 -23.68 20.91 -47.09
N ARG A 138 -22.51 21.10 -46.42
CA ARG A 138 -21.81 22.39 -46.41
C ARG A 138 -21.46 22.90 -47.80
N LEU A 139 -21.01 22.00 -48.69
CA LEU A 139 -20.69 22.38 -50.06
C LEU A 139 -21.93 22.70 -50.85
N SER A 140 -23.05 21.97 -50.67
CA SER A 140 -24.34 22.25 -51.27
C SER A 140 -24.85 23.68 -50.87
N LEU A 141 -24.90 23.97 -49.56
CA LEU A 141 -25.30 25.25 -49.06
C LEU A 141 -24.41 26.42 -49.59
N LYS A 142 -23.10 26.12 -49.77
CA LYS A 142 -22.17 27.09 -50.37
C LYS A 142 -22.48 27.37 -51.84
N GLN A 143 -22.87 26.33 -52.63
CA GLN A 143 -23.29 26.47 -54.03
C GLN A 143 -24.55 27.27 -54.13
N ASP A 144 -25.58 26.96 -53.31
CA ASP A 144 -26.82 27.73 -53.22
C ASP A 144 -26.57 29.20 -52.93
N ARG A 145 -25.70 29.45 -51.94
CA ARG A 145 -25.31 30.82 -51.58
C ARG A 145 -24.69 31.61 -52.74
N ILE A 146 -23.78 30.97 -53.47
CA ILE A 146 -23.16 31.59 -54.68
C ILE A 146 -24.21 31.90 -55.74
N GLY A 147 -25.20 31.01 -55.93
CA GLY A 147 -26.32 31.23 -56.88
C GLY A 147 -27.15 32.42 -56.51
N ILE A 148 -27.65 32.47 -55.26
CA ILE A 148 -28.50 33.58 -54.77
C ILE A 148 -27.69 34.89 -54.69
N GLN A 149 -26.43 34.86 -54.31
CA GLN A 149 -25.57 36.01 -54.28
C GLN A 149 -25.36 36.64 -55.66
N LYS A 150 -25.20 35.81 -56.70
CA LYS A 150 -25.12 36.27 -58.10
C LYS A 150 -26.44 37.00 -58.49
N GLU A 151 -27.59 36.37 -58.21
CA GLU A 151 -28.89 36.96 -58.48
C GLU A 151 -29.09 38.28 -57.71
N PHE A 152 -28.75 38.32 -56.44
CA PHE A 152 -28.80 39.55 -55.61
C PHE A 152 -27.98 40.69 -56.24
N ILE A 153 -26.77 40.41 -56.74
CA ILE A 153 -25.94 41.44 -57.38
C ILE A 153 -26.62 42.00 -58.65
N ILE A 154 -27.26 41.13 -59.44
CA ILE A 154 -27.98 41.50 -60.70
C ILE A 154 -29.19 42.38 -60.32
N LYS A 155 -30.05 41.92 -59.39
CA LYS A 155 -31.26 42.64 -59.00
C LYS A 155 -30.92 43.94 -58.29
N LYS A 156 -29.88 43.98 -57.45
CA LYS A 156 -29.40 45.22 -56.81
C LYS A 156 -28.94 46.28 -57.84
N ARG A 157 -28.24 45.83 -58.87
CA ARG A 157 -27.81 46.71 -59.98
C ARG A 157 -29.01 47.29 -60.74
N ARG A 158 -30.01 46.44 -61.09
CA ARG A 158 -31.24 46.86 -61.74
C ARG A 158 -32.02 47.85 -60.90
N TYR A 159 -32.23 47.56 -59.64
CA TYR A 159 -32.89 48.47 -58.70
C TYR A 159 -32.18 49.81 -58.65
N GLY A 160 -30.86 49.86 -58.52
CA GLY A 160 -30.09 51.12 -58.48
C GLY A 160 -30.13 51.90 -59.75
N GLN A 161 -30.29 51.25 -60.96
CA GLN A 161 -30.51 51.91 -62.24
C GLN A 161 -31.91 52.48 -62.29
N TYR A 162 -32.96 51.75 -61.97
CA TYR A 162 -34.36 52.18 -62.02
C TYR A 162 -34.63 53.26 -60.99
N LYS A 163 -34.01 53.24 -59.84
CA LYS A 163 -34.10 54.28 -58.84
C LYS A 163 -33.62 55.66 -59.38
N ARG A 164 -32.47 55.69 -60.07
CA ARG A 164 -31.94 56.88 -60.69
C ARG A 164 -32.82 57.42 -61.86
N LEU A 165 -33.39 56.52 -62.69
CA LEU A 165 -34.29 56.81 -63.77
C LEU A 165 -35.63 57.35 -63.24
N MET A 166 -36.14 56.85 -62.13
CA MET A 166 -37.36 57.31 -61.49
C MET A 166 -37.16 58.72 -60.87
N GLU A 167 -36.03 58.97 -60.25
CA GLU A 167 -35.67 60.33 -59.75
C GLU A 167 -35.64 61.36 -60.89
N GLY A 168 -35.22 60.89 -62.10
CA GLY A 168 -35.26 61.74 -63.32
C GLY A 168 -36.59 61.75 -64.07
N GLN A 169 -37.65 61.12 -63.54
CA GLN A 169 -38.96 60.90 -64.19
C GLN A 169 -38.93 60.28 -65.61
N LEU A 170 -37.93 59.36 -65.82
CA LEU A 170 -37.67 58.76 -67.13
C LEU A 170 -38.28 57.30 -67.28
N ILE A 171 -38.94 56.81 -66.24
CA ILE A 171 -39.56 55.44 -66.23
C ILE A 171 -40.97 55.53 -65.58
N ALA A 172 -41.78 54.44 -65.85
CA ALA A 172 -43.06 54.30 -65.16
C ALA A 172 -42.81 53.89 -63.67
N ARG A 173 -43.71 54.34 -62.82
CA ARG A 173 -43.68 53.99 -61.38
C ARG A 173 -43.76 52.48 -61.15
N GLU A 174 -44.55 51.79 -61.99
CA GLU A 174 -44.75 50.35 -61.96
C GLU A 174 -43.44 49.59 -62.15
N ASP A 175 -42.63 49.94 -63.17
CA ASP A 175 -41.31 49.36 -63.44
C ASP A 175 -40.34 49.51 -62.26
N TYR A 176 -40.36 50.66 -61.60
CA TYR A 176 -39.54 50.90 -60.39
C TYR A 176 -40.02 50.02 -59.22
N LEU A 177 -41.34 49.93 -58.98
CA LEU A 177 -41.89 49.08 -57.92
C LEU A 177 -41.54 47.63 -58.14
N GLN A 178 -41.71 47.09 -59.34
CA GLN A 178 -41.32 45.73 -59.68
C GLN A 178 -39.82 45.49 -59.43
N ALA A 179 -38.95 46.38 -59.86
CA ALA A 179 -37.52 46.25 -59.62
C ALA A 179 -37.15 46.30 -58.10
N THR A 180 -37.94 47.05 -57.33
CA THR A 180 -37.77 47.13 -55.86
C THR A 180 -38.21 45.81 -55.22
N GLU A 181 -39.38 45.28 -55.57
CA GLU A 181 -39.87 44.03 -55.02
C GLU A 181 -38.96 42.83 -55.37
N GLU A 182 -38.48 42.74 -56.63
CA GLU A 182 -37.52 41.74 -57.04
C GLU A 182 -36.19 41.80 -56.23
N TYR A 183 -35.69 43.02 -55.97
CA TYR A 183 -34.48 43.24 -55.18
C TYR A 183 -34.70 42.84 -53.73
N GLU A 184 -35.81 43.25 -53.10
CA GLU A 184 -36.09 42.95 -51.71
C GLU A 184 -36.34 41.45 -51.49
N ALA A 185 -37.06 40.80 -52.40
CA ALA A 185 -37.27 39.33 -52.34
C ALA A 185 -35.96 38.54 -52.35
N VAL A 186 -35.02 38.86 -53.26
CA VAL A 186 -33.73 38.15 -53.33
C VAL A 186 -32.84 38.54 -52.14
N LYS A 187 -32.95 39.74 -51.64
CA LYS A 187 -32.24 40.18 -50.39
C LYS A 187 -32.69 39.35 -49.18
N GLU A 188 -34.00 39.15 -49.05
CA GLU A 188 -34.56 38.32 -48.00
C GLU A 188 -34.16 36.83 -48.12
N GLN A 189 -34.23 36.29 -49.35
CA GLN A 189 -33.73 34.95 -49.62
C GLN A 189 -32.28 34.75 -49.22
N LEU A 190 -31.40 35.69 -49.51
CA LEU A 190 -29.98 35.65 -49.12
C LEU A 190 -29.85 35.67 -47.60
N SER A 191 -30.63 36.50 -46.91
CA SER A 191 -30.64 36.63 -45.45
C SER A 191 -31.05 35.29 -44.77
N VAL A 192 -32.12 34.67 -45.27
CA VAL A 192 -32.62 33.38 -44.79
C VAL A 192 -31.59 32.26 -45.00
N LEU A 193 -30.92 32.27 -46.18
CA LEU A 193 -29.88 31.29 -46.45
C LEU A 193 -28.64 31.50 -45.58
N ASP A 194 -28.21 32.72 -45.34
CA ASP A 194 -27.10 33.03 -44.45
C ASP A 194 -27.42 32.58 -42.99
N GLU A 195 -28.67 32.77 -42.55
CA GLU A 195 -29.12 32.21 -41.24
C GLU A 195 -29.12 30.70 -41.20
N ARG A 196 -29.61 30.02 -42.28
CA ARG A 196 -29.57 28.60 -42.40
C ARG A 196 -28.13 28.05 -42.33
N ILE A 197 -27.18 28.68 -43.02
CA ILE A 197 -25.76 28.32 -42.98
C ILE A 197 -25.19 28.45 -41.57
N ARG A 198 -25.58 29.54 -40.85
CA ARG A 198 -25.15 29.75 -39.48
C ARG A 198 -25.67 28.65 -38.54
N GLN A 199 -26.95 28.36 -38.61
CA GLN A 199 -27.58 27.28 -37.81
C GLN A 199 -27.01 25.92 -38.11
N ASP A 200 -26.81 25.57 -39.39
CA ASP A 200 -26.16 24.35 -39.79
C ASP A 200 -24.73 24.24 -39.26
N SER A 201 -23.97 25.32 -39.26
CA SER A 201 -22.62 25.35 -38.69
C SER A 201 -22.62 25.06 -37.20
N LEU A 202 -23.54 25.64 -36.42
CA LEU A 202 -23.68 25.36 -34.97
C LEU A 202 -24.13 23.91 -34.73
N PHE A 203 -25.09 23.44 -35.50
CA PHE A 203 -25.55 22.05 -35.39
C PHE A 203 -24.43 21.04 -35.66
N ARG A 204 -23.61 21.25 -36.70
CA ARG A 204 -22.45 20.41 -37.02
C ARG A 204 -21.43 20.40 -35.88
N LEU A 205 -21.08 21.58 -35.32
CA LEU A 205 -20.15 21.66 -34.22
C LEU A 205 -20.64 20.85 -33.02
N THR A 206 -21.91 21.00 -32.66
CA THR A 206 -22.51 20.29 -31.53
C THR A 206 -22.54 18.78 -31.77
N GLN A 207 -22.96 18.36 -32.97
CA GLN A 207 -23.08 16.95 -33.33
C GLN A 207 -21.69 16.26 -33.34
N ILE A 208 -20.68 16.89 -33.95
CA ILE A 208 -19.32 16.34 -34.00
C ILE A 208 -18.73 16.30 -32.58
N SER A 209 -18.91 17.35 -31.78
CA SER A 209 -18.44 17.38 -30.40
C SER A 209 -19.04 16.25 -29.57
N SER A 210 -20.33 15.99 -29.70
CA SER A 210 -21.02 14.90 -29.00
C SER A 210 -20.50 13.52 -29.43
N LEU A 211 -20.26 13.30 -30.72
CA LEU A 211 -19.70 12.04 -31.22
C LEU A 211 -18.25 11.84 -30.78
N ASP A 212 -17.42 12.90 -30.82
CA ASP A 212 -16.04 12.85 -30.37
C ASP A 212 -15.96 12.57 -28.85
N GLU A 213 -16.87 13.14 -28.05
CA GLU A 213 -16.95 12.86 -26.60
C GLU A 213 -17.34 11.41 -26.34
N ASN A 214 -18.32 10.87 -27.07
CA ASN A 214 -18.70 9.45 -26.96
C ASN A 214 -17.52 8.53 -27.28
N ILE A 215 -16.79 8.80 -28.36
CA ILE A 215 -15.59 8.04 -28.75
C ILE A 215 -14.51 8.14 -27.65
N MET A 216 -14.31 9.31 -27.06
CA MET A 216 -13.35 9.48 -25.97
C MET A 216 -13.73 8.65 -24.74
N ASN A 217 -15.02 8.61 -24.39
CA ASN A 217 -15.54 7.80 -23.29
C ASN A 217 -15.36 6.29 -23.59
N MET A 218 -15.63 5.85 -24.80
CA MET A 218 -15.39 4.47 -25.24
C MET A 218 -13.91 4.10 -25.17
N LYS A 219 -13.00 4.99 -25.59
CA LYS A 219 -11.54 4.79 -25.48
C LYS A 219 -11.09 4.65 -24.04
N ARG A 220 -11.65 5.47 -23.12
CA ARG A 220 -11.38 5.34 -21.68
C ARG A 220 -11.88 4.01 -21.13
N SER A 221 -13.09 3.59 -21.51
CA SER A 221 -13.64 2.30 -21.11
C SER A 221 -12.76 1.14 -21.60
N LEU A 222 -12.36 1.18 -22.88
CA LEU A 222 -11.44 0.17 -23.44
C LEU A 222 -10.09 0.13 -22.71
N ALA A 223 -9.54 1.29 -22.32
CA ALA A 223 -8.31 1.36 -21.54
C ALA A 223 -8.45 0.65 -20.19
N LEU A 224 -9.56 0.85 -19.47
CA LEU A 224 -9.86 0.16 -18.21
C LEU A 224 -9.98 -1.36 -18.40
N VAL A 225 -10.63 -1.81 -19.49
CA VAL A 225 -10.74 -3.26 -19.76
C VAL A 225 -9.38 -3.86 -20.10
N ARG A 226 -8.52 -3.12 -20.81
CA ARG A 226 -7.12 -3.54 -21.07
C ARG A 226 -6.27 -3.59 -19.80
N GLU A 227 -6.47 -2.67 -18.87
CA GLU A 227 -5.83 -2.71 -17.55
C GLU A 227 -6.24 -3.98 -16.77
N ARG A 228 -7.52 -4.34 -16.79
CA ARG A 228 -8.00 -5.61 -16.23
C ARG A 228 -7.32 -6.81 -16.86
N LEU A 229 -7.06 -6.80 -18.17
CA LEU A 229 -6.29 -7.84 -18.84
C LEU A 229 -4.83 -7.92 -18.33
N GLU A 230 -4.19 -6.77 -18.10
CA GLU A 230 -2.84 -6.74 -17.51
C GLU A 230 -2.84 -7.27 -16.06
N ASN A 231 -3.94 -7.11 -15.31
CA ASN A 231 -4.10 -7.62 -13.95
C ASN A 231 -4.25 -9.15 -13.89
N LEU A 232 -4.46 -9.83 -15.03
CA LEU A 232 -4.34 -11.29 -15.13
C LEU A 232 -2.89 -11.75 -15.02
N LYS A 233 -1.92 -10.87 -15.17
CA LYS A 233 -0.51 -11.13 -14.89
C LYS A 233 -0.24 -10.71 -13.44
N VAL A 234 -0.19 -11.67 -12.54
CA VAL A 234 0.14 -11.41 -11.14
C VAL A 234 1.61 -11.07 -11.03
N LYS A 235 1.90 -9.82 -10.70
CA LYS A 235 3.26 -9.25 -10.68
C LYS A 235 3.74 -9.05 -9.24
N ALA A 236 5.05 -9.16 -9.03
CA ALA A 236 5.69 -8.83 -7.77
C ALA A 236 5.56 -7.34 -7.45
N PRO A 237 4.95 -6.94 -6.31
CA PRO A 237 4.83 -5.53 -5.93
C PRO A 237 6.15 -4.94 -5.40
N ILE A 238 7.06 -5.79 -4.92
CA ILE A 238 8.37 -5.43 -4.37
C ILE A 238 9.42 -6.45 -4.77
N ASP A 239 10.70 -6.10 -4.59
CA ASP A 239 11.81 -7.04 -4.69
C ASP A 239 11.80 -7.97 -3.48
N GLY A 240 12.00 -9.27 -3.71
CA GLY A 240 11.99 -10.26 -2.63
C GLY A 240 12.01 -11.68 -3.13
N GLN A 241 11.75 -12.60 -2.22
CA GLN A 241 11.63 -14.02 -2.48
C GLN A 241 10.16 -14.43 -2.48
N VAL A 242 9.74 -15.21 -3.47
CA VAL A 242 8.41 -15.83 -3.49
C VAL A 242 8.32 -16.80 -2.30
N GLY A 243 7.41 -16.53 -1.39
CA GLY A 243 7.13 -17.43 -0.26
C GLY A 243 6.21 -18.56 -0.67
N ASN A 244 5.20 -18.85 0.18
CA ASN A 244 4.17 -19.84 -0.16
C ASN A 244 3.36 -19.38 -1.38
N LEU A 245 3.18 -20.24 -2.38
CA LEU A 245 2.40 -19.99 -3.60
C LEU A 245 1.35 -21.10 -3.75
N GLU A 246 0.13 -20.83 -3.30
CA GLU A 246 -0.96 -21.82 -3.21
C GLU A 246 -1.59 -22.13 -4.57
N ALA A 247 -1.43 -21.23 -5.54
CA ALA A 247 -2.03 -21.37 -6.86
C ALA A 247 -1.36 -22.46 -7.70
N GLN A 248 -2.17 -23.41 -8.20
CA GLN A 248 -1.70 -24.51 -9.06
C GLN A 248 -2.14 -24.30 -10.52
N ILE A 249 -1.32 -24.76 -11.48
CA ILE A 249 -1.63 -24.70 -12.90
C ILE A 249 -2.96 -25.44 -13.16
N GLY A 250 -3.87 -24.79 -13.88
CA GLY A 250 -5.21 -25.30 -14.18
C GLY A 250 -6.27 -25.00 -13.12
N GLN A 251 -5.91 -24.50 -11.95
CA GLN A 251 -6.84 -24.06 -10.91
C GLN A 251 -7.58 -22.79 -11.34
N SER A 252 -8.86 -22.70 -10.97
CA SER A 252 -9.65 -21.45 -11.12
C SER A 252 -9.51 -20.61 -9.86
N ILE A 253 -9.14 -19.35 -10.02
CA ILE A 253 -8.95 -18.36 -8.96
C ILE A 253 -9.98 -17.27 -9.12
N SER A 254 -10.61 -16.88 -8.02
CA SER A 254 -11.59 -15.79 -7.96
C SER A 254 -10.89 -14.45 -7.73
N ALA A 255 -11.53 -13.36 -8.13
CA ALA A 255 -11.03 -12.02 -7.79
C ALA A 255 -11.04 -11.83 -6.26
N GLY A 256 -9.93 -11.33 -5.70
CA GLY A 256 -9.70 -11.19 -4.25
C GLY A 256 -9.20 -12.46 -3.57
N GLU A 257 -9.04 -13.58 -4.27
CA GLU A 257 -8.53 -14.83 -3.71
C GLU A 257 -7.01 -14.73 -3.47
N HIS A 258 -6.58 -15.25 -2.33
CA HIS A 258 -5.17 -15.27 -1.96
C HIS A 258 -4.40 -16.26 -2.83
N ILE A 259 -3.29 -15.80 -3.40
CA ILE A 259 -2.45 -16.59 -4.31
C ILE A 259 -1.17 -17.04 -3.63
N GLY A 260 -0.59 -16.15 -2.79
CA GLY A 260 0.69 -16.38 -2.16
C GLY A 260 1.24 -15.14 -1.49
N GLN A 261 2.54 -15.11 -1.25
CA GLN A 261 3.20 -14.00 -0.55
C GLN A 261 4.62 -13.76 -1.07
N ILE A 262 5.08 -12.52 -0.96
CA ILE A 262 6.49 -12.15 -1.17
C ILE A 262 7.11 -11.74 0.15
N ILE A 263 8.29 -12.26 0.41
CA ILE A 263 9.08 -12.06 1.61
C ILE A 263 10.29 -11.21 1.23
N THR A 264 10.53 -10.11 1.96
CA THR A 264 11.75 -9.32 1.75
C THR A 264 12.97 -10.05 2.31
N ALA A 265 14.14 -9.82 1.70
CA ALA A 265 15.40 -10.39 2.18
C ALA A 265 15.84 -9.83 3.55
N ASP A 266 15.28 -8.69 3.96
CA ASP A 266 15.55 -8.11 5.28
C ASP A 266 14.87 -8.92 6.38
N LEU A 267 15.66 -9.33 7.38
CA LEU A 267 15.21 -10.11 8.52
C LEU A 267 15.10 -9.24 9.77
N LYS A 268 14.11 -9.52 10.62
CA LYS A 268 13.98 -8.98 11.97
C LYS A 268 13.94 -10.11 12.98
N VAL A 269 14.50 -9.85 14.17
CA VAL A 269 14.39 -10.78 15.31
C VAL A 269 13.25 -10.28 16.20
N GLN A 270 12.27 -11.14 16.42
CA GLN A 270 11.21 -10.90 17.39
C GLN A 270 11.49 -11.76 18.61
N ALA A 271 11.68 -11.12 19.76
CA ALA A 271 11.88 -11.79 21.03
C ALA A 271 10.79 -11.36 22.03
N LEU A 272 10.22 -12.33 22.73
CA LEU A 272 9.29 -12.06 23.83
C LEU A 272 10.13 -11.99 25.11
N ILE A 273 10.13 -10.83 25.76
CA ILE A 273 10.81 -10.60 27.02
C ILE A 273 9.72 -10.50 28.09
N ASP A 274 9.89 -11.25 29.20
CA ASP A 274 8.95 -11.22 30.30
C ASP A 274 8.93 -9.83 30.95
N GLU A 275 7.76 -9.34 31.29
CA GLU A 275 7.53 -8.00 31.86
C GLU A 275 8.29 -7.76 33.18
N HIS A 276 8.74 -8.82 33.82
CA HIS A 276 9.56 -8.77 35.04
C HIS A 276 10.98 -8.19 34.84
N TYR A 277 11.46 -8.19 33.58
CA TYR A 277 12.75 -7.63 33.20
C TYR A 277 12.55 -6.23 32.61
N GLN A 278 12.51 -5.22 33.48
CA GLN A 278 12.48 -3.80 33.04
C GLN A 278 13.84 -3.40 32.46
N PHE A 279 14.00 -3.68 31.18
CA PHE A 279 15.14 -3.13 30.44
C PHE A 279 14.86 -1.68 30.04
N SER A 280 15.84 -0.82 30.24
CA SER A 280 15.78 0.51 29.64
C SER A 280 15.84 0.38 28.11
N ILE A 281 15.18 1.27 27.39
CA ILE A 281 15.18 1.29 25.91
C ILE A 281 16.61 1.35 25.34
N GLU A 282 17.55 1.93 26.08
CA GLU A 282 18.96 2.01 25.69
C GLU A 282 19.68 0.67 25.77
N GLU A 283 19.38 -0.15 26.79
CA GLU A 283 19.93 -1.51 26.91
C GLU A 283 19.41 -2.43 25.85
N LEU A 284 18.12 -2.36 25.53
CA LEU A 284 17.53 -3.09 24.41
C LEU A 284 18.19 -2.73 23.07
N LYS A 285 18.50 -1.46 22.82
CA LYS A 285 19.23 -1.03 21.62
C LYS A 285 20.66 -1.59 21.56
N LYS A 286 21.36 -1.70 22.69
CA LYS A 286 22.70 -2.31 22.77
C LYS A 286 22.64 -3.80 22.45
N ILE A 287 21.67 -4.53 23.00
CA ILE A 287 21.46 -5.96 22.75
C ILE A 287 21.15 -6.21 21.26
N LEU A 288 20.27 -5.41 20.64
CA LEU A 288 19.96 -5.50 19.23
C LEU A 288 21.15 -5.17 18.32
N ALA A 289 22.00 -4.22 18.72
CA ALA A 289 23.22 -3.87 17.98
C ALA A 289 24.27 -5.00 18.02
N GLN A 290 24.36 -5.75 19.11
CA GLN A 290 25.24 -6.90 19.24
C GLN A 290 24.73 -8.13 18.47
N ALA A 291 23.41 -8.36 18.45
CA ALA A 291 22.79 -9.43 17.67
C ALA A 291 22.97 -9.24 16.14
N LYS A 292 23.06 -7.99 15.69
CA LYS A 292 23.25 -7.66 14.26
C LYS A 292 24.72 -7.84 13.78
N LYS A 293 25.68 -8.03 14.71
CA LYS A 293 27.11 -8.23 14.41
C LYS A 293 27.56 -9.70 14.34
N ARG A 294 26.68 -10.64 14.67
CA ARG A 294 26.88 -12.07 14.52
C ARG A 294 26.09 -12.60 13.31
#